data_afb200a64fcf9d33e4029622e47b0ff0
#
_entry.id   afb200a64fcf9d33e4029622e47b0ff0
#
_cell.length_a   1.000
_cell.length_b   1.000
_cell.length_c   1.000
_cell.angle_alpha   90.00
_cell.angle_beta   90.00
_cell.angle_gamma   90.00
#
_symmetry.space_group_name_H-M   'P 1'
#
loop_
_entity.id
_entity.type
_entity.pdbx_description
1 polymer ?
#
loop_
_entity_poly.entity_id
_entity_poly.type
_entity_poly.pdbx_seq_one_letter_code
_entity_poly.pdbx_strand_id
1 'polypeptide(L)'
;EKIVQRFPVKRVIAVADRGLLSTDNLTELQAITLPGGGHLEFILAVPGRRYADFVDLLGPLHAAQCADAAQEVLTETRWNDLRLVVAHDPQVALEAGTKRNRRIEALEQQAAQWTGKLDAQDSAKDSRKDSKKNSDQAVVKKIRGRKLSDGGAWARFYREVCEAHLARIVKVDLKSELFSYGIDERALAHAR
;
A
#
# COMPACT_ATOMS: atom_id res chain seq x y z
N GLU A 1 8.71 -30.67 -16.35
CA GLU A 1 9.34 -31.52 -17.39
C GLU A 1 8.98 -33.00 -17.23
N LYS A 2 9.17 -33.66 -16.08
CA LYS A 2 8.96 -35.11 -15.89
C LYS A 2 7.54 -35.60 -16.19
N ILE A 3 6.51 -34.80 -15.97
CA ILE A 3 5.11 -35.18 -16.22
C ILE A 3 4.82 -35.23 -17.72
N VAL A 4 5.27 -34.24 -18.46
CA VAL A 4 5.04 -34.11 -19.91
C VAL A 4 5.77 -35.21 -20.71
N GLN A 5 6.92 -35.66 -20.24
CA GLN A 5 7.65 -36.76 -20.86
C GLN A 5 6.98 -38.12 -20.66
N ARG A 6 6.18 -38.26 -19.62
CA ARG A 6 5.56 -39.54 -19.23
C ARG A 6 4.19 -39.82 -19.87
N PHE A 7 3.53 -38.77 -20.36
CA PHE A 7 2.20 -38.87 -20.97
C PHE A 7 2.21 -38.23 -22.35
N PRO A 8 1.56 -38.81 -23.36
CA PRO A 8 1.43 -38.27 -24.71
C PRO A 8 0.42 -37.10 -24.73
N VAL A 9 0.76 -36.02 -24.03
CA VAL A 9 -0.12 -34.85 -23.89
C VAL A 9 0.18 -33.87 -25.01
N LYS A 10 -0.82 -33.52 -25.81
CA LYS A 10 -0.68 -32.57 -26.92
C LYS A 10 -0.74 -31.10 -26.49
N ARG A 11 -1.39 -30.82 -25.37
CA ARG A 11 -1.59 -29.47 -24.84
C ARG A 11 -1.48 -29.49 -23.33
N VAL A 12 -0.74 -28.57 -22.74
CA VAL A 12 -0.62 -28.40 -21.29
C VAL A 12 -0.86 -26.93 -20.96
N ILE A 13 -1.77 -26.68 -20.04
CA ILE A 13 -2.02 -25.35 -19.49
C ILE A 13 -1.63 -25.38 -18.01
N ALA A 14 -0.59 -24.65 -17.65
CA ALA A 14 -0.21 -24.45 -16.25
C ALA A 14 -1.04 -23.31 -15.66
N VAL A 15 -1.73 -23.58 -14.56
CA VAL A 15 -2.46 -22.56 -13.79
C VAL A 15 -1.74 -22.38 -12.48
N ALA A 16 -1.32 -21.14 -12.17
CA ALA A 16 -0.57 -20.89 -10.97
C ALA A 16 -1.02 -19.61 -10.24
N ASP A 17 -0.95 -19.68 -8.93
CA ASP A 17 -1.34 -18.61 -8.03
C ASP A 17 -0.31 -17.45 -8.00
N ARG A 18 -0.69 -16.38 -7.32
CA ARG A 18 0.00 -15.07 -7.21
C ARG A 18 1.48 -15.13 -6.79
N GLY A 19 1.92 -16.24 -6.20
CA GLY A 19 3.30 -16.42 -5.74
C GLY A 19 4.33 -16.69 -6.83
N LEU A 20 3.91 -17.19 -8.00
CA LEU A 20 4.81 -17.67 -9.06
C LEU A 20 5.13 -16.63 -10.14
N LEU A 21 4.52 -15.44 -10.10
CA LEU A 21 4.80 -14.40 -11.08
C LEU A 21 6.09 -13.66 -10.72
N SER A 22 7.20 -14.09 -11.32
CA SER A 22 8.42 -13.30 -11.44
C SER A 22 8.80 -13.18 -12.91
N THR A 23 9.63 -12.20 -13.25
CA THR A 23 10.09 -12.01 -14.64
C THR A 23 10.86 -13.24 -15.14
N ASP A 24 11.70 -13.80 -14.29
CA ASP A 24 12.52 -14.97 -14.61
C ASP A 24 11.63 -16.21 -14.83
N ASN A 25 10.66 -16.44 -13.95
CA ASN A 25 9.72 -17.55 -14.11
C ASN A 25 8.88 -17.44 -15.40
N LEU A 26 8.50 -16.23 -15.82
CA LEU A 26 7.78 -16.03 -17.08
C LEU A 26 8.63 -16.44 -18.28
N THR A 27 9.87 -16.01 -18.30
CA THR A 27 10.82 -16.37 -19.38
C THR A 27 11.05 -17.88 -19.44
N GLU A 28 11.22 -18.51 -18.28
CA GLU A 28 11.37 -19.97 -18.19
C GLU A 28 10.11 -20.71 -18.65
N LEU A 29 8.90 -20.23 -18.27
CA LEU A 29 7.64 -20.85 -18.69
C LEU A 29 7.43 -20.74 -20.20
N GLN A 30 7.76 -19.58 -20.80
CA GLN A 30 7.67 -19.36 -22.24
C GLN A 30 8.67 -20.22 -23.04
N ALA A 31 9.82 -20.54 -22.44
CA ALA A 31 10.85 -21.38 -23.07
C ALA A 31 10.52 -22.88 -23.05
N ILE A 32 9.53 -23.31 -22.27
CA ILE A 32 9.15 -24.74 -22.18
C ILE A 32 8.46 -25.17 -23.47
N THR A 33 9.11 -26.06 -24.20
CA THR A 33 8.55 -26.74 -25.37
C THR A 33 8.02 -28.12 -25.00
N LEU A 34 6.89 -28.48 -25.58
CA LEU A 34 6.26 -29.78 -25.40
C LEU A 34 6.85 -30.80 -26.39
N PRO A 35 6.84 -32.10 -26.07
CA PRO A 35 7.34 -33.14 -26.97
C PRO A 35 6.67 -33.19 -28.37
N GLY A 36 5.48 -32.58 -28.50
CA GLY A 36 4.72 -32.43 -29.74
C GLY A 36 5.03 -31.17 -30.53
N GLY A 37 6.05 -30.35 -30.14
CA GLY A 37 6.45 -29.13 -30.84
C GLY A 37 5.67 -27.87 -30.48
N GLY A 38 4.73 -27.94 -29.51
CA GLY A 38 4.03 -26.77 -28.98
C GLY A 38 4.74 -26.16 -27.77
N HIS A 39 4.33 -24.96 -27.37
CA HIS A 39 4.77 -24.32 -26.14
C HIS A 39 3.81 -24.61 -24.99
N LEU A 40 4.33 -24.52 -23.75
CA LEU A 40 3.50 -24.56 -22.55
C LEU A 40 2.62 -23.31 -22.52
N GLU A 41 1.31 -23.53 -22.43
CA GLU A 41 0.37 -22.45 -22.14
C GLU A 41 0.28 -22.23 -20.62
N PHE A 42 0.04 -21.01 -20.19
CA PHE A 42 -0.09 -20.73 -18.75
C PHE A 42 -1.08 -19.61 -18.45
N ILE A 43 -1.66 -19.69 -17.26
CA ILE A 43 -2.52 -18.67 -16.64
C ILE A 43 -1.90 -18.36 -15.28
N LEU A 44 -1.43 -17.15 -15.09
CA LEU A 44 -0.79 -16.70 -13.85
C LEU A 44 -1.57 -15.54 -13.24
N ALA A 45 -1.85 -15.61 -11.95
CA ALA A 45 -2.44 -14.50 -11.23
C ALA A 45 -1.37 -13.47 -10.85
N VAL A 46 -1.61 -12.20 -11.17
CA VAL A 46 -0.73 -11.09 -10.80
C VAL A 46 -0.87 -10.76 -9.30
N PRO A 47 0.21 -10.80 -8.51
CA PRO A 47 0.13 -10.41 -7.11
C PRO A 47 -0.09 -8.90 -6.96
N GLY A 48 -0.91 -8.50 -5.97
CA GLY A 48 -1.26 -7.09 -5.76
C GLY A 48 -0.06 -6.14 -5.56
N ARG A 49 1.06 -6.65 -5.01
CA ARG A 49 2.32 -5.89 -4.89
C ARG A 49 2.90 -5.44 -6.23
N ARG A 50 2.52 -6.11 -7.33
CA ARG A 50 2.98 -5.81 -8.69
C ARG A 50 2.00 -4.97 -9.50
N TYR A 51 0.84 -4.61 -8.97
CA TYR A 51 -0.12 -3.76 -9.69
C TYR A 51 0.48 -2.40 -10.07
N ALA A 52 1.44 -1.90 -9.28
CA ALA A 52 2.15 -0.67 -9.61
C ALA A 52 2.91 -0.74 -10.94
N ASP A 53 3.38 -1.93 -11.34
CA ASP A 53 4.11 -2.15 -12.59
C ASP A 53 3.19 -2.04 -13.82
N PHE A 54 1.89 -2.09 -13.61
CA PHE A 54 0.85 -2.07 -14.64
C PHE A 54 0.01 -0.79 -14.62
N VAL A 55 0.36 0.21 -13.80
CA VAL A 55 -0.42 1.45 -13.62
C VAL A 55 -0.73 2.13 -14.95
N ASP A 56 0.24 2.21 -15.84
CA ASP A 56 0.09 2.87 -17.13
C ASP A 56 -0.90 2.13 -18.07
N LEU A 57 -1.07 0.83 -17.87
CA LEU A 57 -2.05 0.01 -18.59
C LEU A 57 -3.41 -0.01 -17.90
N LEU A 58 -3.41 -0.15 -16.57
CA LEU A 58 -4.63 -0.30 -15.78
C LEU A 58 -5.38 1.02 -15.61
N GLY A 59 -4.67 2.15 -15.49
CA GLY A 59 -5.27 3.47 -15.29
C GLY A 59 -6.26 3.85 -16.42
N PRO A 60 -5.83 3.86 -17.69
CA PRO A 60 -6.73 4.14 -18.81
C PRO A 60 -7.88 3.14 -18.96
N LEU A 61 -7.63 1.84 -18.73
CA LEU A 61 -8.66 0.80 -18.76
C LEU A 61 -9.72 1.04 -17.69
N HIS A 62 -9.28 1.35 -16.46
CA HIS A 62 -10.20 1.65 -15.37
C HIS A 62 -11.05 2.88 -15.69
N ALA A 63 -10.43 3.97 -16.14
CA ALA A 63 -11.14 5.20 -16.49
C ALA A 63 -12.17 5.01 -17.62
N ALA A 64 -11.84 4.17 -18.61
CA ALA A 64 -12.70 3.97 -19.78
C ALA A 64 -13.84 2.96 -19.54
N GLN A 65 -13.65 1.96 -18.68
CA GLN A 65 -14.54 0.79 -18.65
C GLN A 65 -15.02 0.41 -17.24
N CYS A 66 -14.32 0.82 -16.18
CA CYS A 66 -14.57 0.34 -14.82
C CYS A 66 -15.07 1.44 -13.87
N ALA A 67 -14.79 2.70 -14.13
CA ALA A 67 -15.03 3.80 -13.18
C ALA A 67 -16.50 3.90 -12.74
N ASP A 68 -17.43 3.70 -13.66
CA ASP A 68 -18.87 3.78 -13.44
C ASP A 68 -19.56 2.40 -13.55
N ALA A 69 -18.79 1.30 -13.48
CA ALA A 69 -19.36 -0.02 -13.62
C ALA A 69 -20.20 -0.40 -12.40
N ALA A 70 -21.45 -0.79 -12.64
CA ALA A 70 -22.37 -1.30 -11.60
C ALA A 70 -22.21 -2.81 -11.35
N GLN A 71 -21.56 -3.52 -12.26
CA GLN A 71 -21.32 -4.96 -12.23
C GLN A 71 -19.87 -5.28 -12.54
N GLU A 72 -19.48 -6.53 -12.30
CA GLU A 72 -18.15 -7.00 -12.65
C GLU A 72 -17.85 -6.77 -14.14
N VAL A 73 -16.70 -6.20 -14.43
CA VAL A 73 -16.20 -5.94 -15.77
C VAL A 73 -14.94 -6.76 -15.99
N LEU A 74 -14.92 -7.53 -17.08
CA LEU A 74 -13.74 -8.20 -17.58
C LEU A 74 -13.21 -7.48 -18.80
N THR A 75 -11.98 -7.03 -18.74
CA THR A 75 -11.30 -6.36 -19.83
C THR A 75 -9.99 -7.06 -20.18
N GLU A 76 -9.50 -6.83 -21.38
CA GLU A 76 -8.28 -7.44 -21.88
C GLU A 76 -7.36 -6.37 -22.48
N THR A 77 -6.08 -6.54 -22.23
CA THR A 77 -5.03 -5.76 -22.85
C THR A 77 -3.80 -6.63 -23.10
N ARG A 78 -2.79 -6.07 -23.73
CA ARG A 78 -1.49 -6.73 -23.91
C ARG A 78 -0.44 -6.11 -23.02
N TRP A 79 0.34 -6.97 -22.40
CA TRP A 79 1.54 -6.60 -21.67
C TRP A 79 2.72 -7.39 -22.26
N ASN A 80 3.60 -6.69 -22.95
CA ASN A 80 4.57 -7.31 -23.85
C ASN A 80 3.83 -8.22 -24.86
N ASP A 81 4.27 -9.44 -25.04
CA ASP A 81 3.61 -10.42 -25.92
C ASP A 81 2.52 -11.25 -25.20
N LEU A 82 2.23 -10.94 -23.95
CA LEU A 82 1.27 -11.68 -23.14
C LEU A 82 -0.11 -11.00 -23.12
N ARG A 83 -1.14 -11.82 -23.06
CA ARG A 83 -2.52 -11.37 -22.82
C ARG A 83 -2.69 -11.11 -21.33
N LEU A 84 -3.06 -9.89 -20.98
CA LEU A 84 -3.41 -9.49 -19.63
C LEU A 84 -4.94 -9.37 -19.52
N VAL A 85 -5.53 -10.18 -18.65
CA VAL A 85 -6.96 -10.13 -18.33
C VAL A 85 -7.13 -9.40 -17.01
N VAL A 86 -7.98 -8.38 -17.00
CA VAL A 86 -8.27 -7.54 -15.83
C VAL A 86 -9.72 -7.75 -15.45
N ALA A 87 -9.97 -8.21 -14.24
CA ALA A 87 -11.29 -8.30 -13.64
C ALA A 87 -11.45 -7.15 -12.64
N HIS A 88 -12.50 -6.36 -12.78
CA HIS A 88 -12.88 -5.31 -11.84
C HIS A 88 -14.25 -5.63 -11.26
N ASP A 89 -14.30 -5.90 -9.96
CA ASP A 89 -15.54 -6.03 -9.20
C ASP A 89 -15.75 -4.75 -8.38
N PRO A 90 -16.79 -3.95 -8.71
CA PRO A 90 -17.04 -2.69 -8.02
C PRO A 90 -17.38 -2.85 -6.54
N GLN A 91 -17.98 -3.98 -6.12
CA GLN A 91 -18.27 -4.23 -4.70
C GLN A 91 -16.98 -4.49 -3.92
N VAL A 92 -16.11 -5.34 -4.44
CA VAL A 92 -14.79 -5.61 -3.83
C VAL A 92 -13.94 -4.35 -3.79
N ALA A 93 -13.97 -3.54 -4.85
CA ALA A 93 -13.28 -2.26 -4.90
C ALA A 93 -13.81 -1.27 -3.83
N LEU A 94 -15.12 -1.17 -3.67
CA LEU A 94 -15.77 -0.32 -2.67
C LEU A 94 -15.41 -0.78 -1.25
N GLU A 95 -15.47 -2.07 -0.97
CA GLU A 95 -15.09 -2.61 0.34
C GLU A 95 -13.60 -2.36 0.67
N ALA A 96 -12.73 -2.57 -0.30
CA ALA A 96 -11.31 -2.31 -0.15
C ALA A 96 -11.04 -0.81 0.10
N GLY A 97 -11.73 0.06 -0.65
CA GLY A 97 -11.71 1.50 -0.47
C GLY A 97 -12.18 1.93 0.92
N THR A 98 -13.31 1.40 1.36
CA THR A 98 -13.88 1.68 2.69
C THR A 98 -12.93 1.25 3.81
N LYS A 99 -12.36 0.03 3.73
CA LYS A 99 -11.37 -0.46 4.71
C LYS A 99 -10.13 0.41 4.75
N ARG A 100 -9.64 0.84 3.59
CA ARG A 100 -8.49 1.74 3.48
C ARG A 100 -8.78 3.09 4.09
N ASN A 101 -9.90 3.73 3.74
CA ASN A 101 -10.27 5.05 4.24
C ASN A 101 -10.41 5.04 5.76
N ARG A 102 -11.05 4.02 6.35
CA ARG A 102 -11.13 3.85 7.82
C ARG A 102 -9.74 3.77 8.48
N ARG A 103 -8.77 3.12 7.84
CA ARG A 103 -7.40 3.08 8.36
C ARG A 103 -6.72 4.44 8.28
N ILE A 104 -6.93 5.18 7.20
CA ILE A 104 -6.42 6.55 7.06
C ILE A 104 -7.02 7.44 8.14
N GLU A 105 -8.33 7.44 8.31
CA GLU A 105 -9.02 8.20 9.35
C GLU A 105 -8.49 7.88 10.76
N ALA A 106 -8.27 6.61 11.07
CA ALA A 106 -7.70 6.20 12.35
C ALA A 106 -6.28 6.76 12.56
N LEU A 107 -5.45 6.73 11.53
CA LEU A 107 -4.11 7.32 11.56
C LEU A 107 -4.16 8.84 11.73
N GLU A 108 -5.07 9.53 11.04
CA GLU A 108 -5.26 10.98 11.19
C GLU A 108 -5.71 11.37 12.59
N GLN A 109 -6.67 10.64 13.17
CA GLN A 109 -7.12 10.85 14.54
C GLN A 109 -5.98 10.67 15.56
N GLN A 110 -5.15 9.66 15.33
CA GLN A 110 -4.00 9.40 16.19
C GLN A 110 -2.92 10.48 16.04
N ALA A 111 -2.66 10.93 14.82
CA ALA A 111 -1.75 12.03 14.55
C ALA A 111 -2.23 13.32 15.25
N ALA A 112 -3.51 13.65 15.13
CA ALA A 112 -4.10 14.81 15.80
C ALA A 112 -3.96 14.74 17.34
N GLN A 113 -4.16 13.57 17.94
CA GLN A 113 -3.94 13.37 19.37
C GLN A 113 -2.47 13.60 19.79
N TRP A 114 -1.53 13.17 18.95
CA TRP A 114 -0.11 13.37 19.24
C TRP A 114 0.30 14.82 19.05
N THR A 115 -0.16 15.48 18.00
CA THR A 115 0.04 16.93 17.79
C THR A 115 -0.47 17.71 18.98
N GLY A 116 -1.71 17.49 19.41
CA GLY A 116 -2.27 18.16 20.58
C GLY A 116 -1.46 17.92 21.88
N LYS A 117 -0.89 16.74 22.07
CA LYS A 117 0.01 16.46 23.22
C LYS A 117 1.36 17.19 23.11
N LEU A 118 1.92 17.32 21.92
CA LEU A 118 3.17 18.05 21.66
C LEU A 118 2.95 19.53 21.91
N ASP A 119 1.92 20.12 21.35
CA ASP A 119 1.55 21.52 21.52
C ASP A 119 1.31 21.88 22.98
N ALA A 120 0.59 21.03 23.73
CA ALA A 120 0.37 21.22 25.16
C ALA A 120 1.68 21.16 25.97
N GLN A 121 2.63 20.31 25.56
CA GLN A 121 3.94 20.23 26.22
C GLN A 121 4.80 21.48 25.96
N ASP A 122 4.74 22.02 24.75
CA ASP A 122 5.49 23.21 24.39
C ASP A 122 4.91 24.47 25.03
N SER A 123 3.60 24.63 25.05
CA SER A 123 2.91 25.69 25.80
C SER A 123 3.23 25.66 27.30
N ALA A 124 3.33 24.47 27.90
CA ALA A 124 3.71 24.30 29.29
C ALA A 124 5.18 24.63 29.57
N LYS A 125 6.08 24.48 28.56
CA LYS A 125 7.47 24.89 28.68
C LYS A 125 7.61 26.41 28.64
N ASP A 126 6.89 27.08 27.76
CA ASP A 126 6.93 28.53 27.60
C ASP A 126 6.37 29.24 28.84
N SER A 127 5.23 28.80 29.37
CA SER A 127 4.66 29.31 30.61
C SER A 127 5.61 29.16 31.81
N ARG A 128 6.45 28.11 31.83
CA ARG A 128 7.46 27.91 32.89
C ARG A 128 8.68 28.80 32.75
N LYS A 129 9.05 29.20 31.53
CA LYS A 129 10.13 30.17 31.31
C LYS A 129 9.75 31.56 31.85
N ASP A 130 8.51 31.96 31.65
CA ASP A 130 7.99 33.23 32.14
C ASP A 130 7.80 33.24 33.67
N SER A 131 7.39 32.08 34.26
CA SER A 131 7.21 31.96 35.72
C SER A 131 8.52 31.86 36.50
N LYS A 132 9.65 31.42 35.88
CA LYS A 132 10.96 31.36 36.55
C LYS A 132 11.58 32.73 36.90
N LYS A 133 10.99 33.80 36.39
CA LYS A 133 11.37 35.17 36.80
C LYS A 133 10.76 35.61 38.14
N ASN A 134 9.80 34.89 38.69
CA ASN A 134 9.01 35.40 39.83
C ASN A 134 8.56 34.38 40.88
N SER A 135 9.29 33.32 41.25
CA SER A 135 9.06 32.67 42.54
C SER A 135 9.93 31.44 42.80
N ASP A 136 10.52 31.42 43.99
CA ASP A 136 10.94 30.23 44.75
C ASP A 136 9.71 29.36 45.10
N GLN A 137 9.94 28.04 45.06
CA GLN A 137 9.10 26.98 45.59
C GLN A 137 7.72 26.73 44.93
N ALA A 138 7.74 25.93 43.89
CA ALA A 138 6.57 25.08 43.53
C ALA A 138 7.00 23.62 43.41
N VAL A 139 6.37 22.76 44.24
CA VAL A 139 6.56 21.31 44.22
C VAL A 139 6.06 20.77 42.88
N VAL A 140 6.98 20.52 41.97
CA VAL A 140 6.68 19.97 40.65
C VAL A 140 6.39 18.47 40.79
N LYS A 141 5.12 18.06 40.69
CA LYS A 141 4.75 16.65 40.52
C LYS A 141 5.49 16.09 39.28
N LYS A 142 6.47 15.22 39.52
CA LYS A 142 7.15 14.48 38.45
C LYS A 142 6.12 13.58 37.75
N ILE A 143 5.75 13.94 36.53
CA ILE A 143 4.97 13.06 35.67
C ILE A 143 5.84 11.85 35.33
N ARG A 144 5.45 10.66 35.84
CA ARG A 144 6.11 9.40 35.52
C ARG A 144 5.81 9.03 34.08
N GLY A 145 6.82 8.97 33.24
CA GLY A 145 6.77 8.57 31.85
C GLY A 145 7.72 9.39 30.96
N ARG A 146 8.19 8.77 29.88
CA ARG A 146 8.99 9.49 28.89
C ARG A 146 8.07 10.44 28.12
N LYS A 147 8.41 11.72 28.08
CA LYS A 147 7.65 12.71 27.31
C LYS A 147 7.65 12.33 25.84
N LEU A 148 6.55 12.58 25.17
CA LEU A 148 6.46 12.47 23.72
C LEU A 148 7.38 13.56 23.11
N SER A 149 8.13 13.21 22.08
CA SER A 149 8.91 14.15 21.27
C SER A 149 8.45 14.03 19.82
N ASP A 150 8.68 15.08 19.03
CA ASP A 150 8.34 15.04 17.60
C ASP A 150 8.95 13.83 16.88
N GLY A 151 10.24 13.58 17.09
CA GLY A 151 10.90 12.40 16.56
C GLY A 151 10.33 11.07 17.07
N GLY A 152 9.84 11.05 18.31
CA GLY A 152 9.15 9.87 18.87
C GLY A 152 7.76 9.65 18.29
N ALA A 153 7.01 10.72 18.08
CA ALA A 153 5.70 10.70 17.42
C ALA A 153 5.87 10.24 15.96
N TRP A 154 6.82 10.85 15.29
CA TRP A 154 7.18 10.53 13.92
C TRP A 154 7.53 9.04 13.72
N ALA A 155 8.45 8.49 14.50
CA ALA A 155 8.88 7.10 14.37
C ALA A 155 7.72 6.12 14.61
N ARG A 156 6.85 6.41 15.57
CA ARG A 156 5.65 5.59 15.84
C ARG A 156 4.64 5.67 14.70
N PHE A 157 4.34 6.88 14.23
CA PHE A 157 3.39 7.08 13.15
C PHE A 157 3.85 6.41 11.86
N TYR A 158 5.14 6.56 11.51
CA TYR A 158 5.70 5.89 10.34
C TYR A 158 5.58 4.37 10.43
N ARG A 159 5.85 3.79 11.62
CA ARG A 159 5.68 2.36 11.83
C ARG A 159 4.22 1.92 11.60
N GLU A 160 3.25 2.65 12.14
CA GLU A 160 1.83 2.34 11.98
C GLU A 160 1.36 2.48 10.53
N VAL A 161 1.85 3.49 9.82
CA VAL A 161 1.62 3.65 8.37
C VAL A 161 2.17 2.45 7.59
N CYS A 162 3.36 1.96 7.94
CA CYS A 162 3.94 0.77 7.32
C CYS A 162 3.16 -0.50 7.66
N GLU A 163 2.78 -0.70 8.93
CA GLU A 163 1.97 -1.83 9.38
C GLU A 163 0.57 -1.85 8.73
N ALA A 164 0.00 -0.67 8.48
CA ALA A 164 -1.25 -0.52 7.75
C ALA A 164 -1.10 -0.69 6.23
N HIS A 165 0.12 -0.86 5.70
CA HIS A 165 0.45 -0.89 4.27
C HIS A 165 0.04 0.38 3.50
N LEU A 166 0.07 1.53 4.16
CA LEU A 166 -0.34 2.83 3.61
C LEU A 166 0.83 3.76 3.25
N ALA A 167 2.08 3.29 3.31
CA ALA A 167 3.28 4.12 3.08
C ALA A 167 3.35 4.76 1.66
N ARG A 168 2.59 4.24 0.70
CA ARG A 168 2.46 4.87 -0.62
C ARG A 168 1.51 6.07 -0.61
N ILE A 169 0.52 6.08 0.27
CA ILE A 169 -0.55 7.08 0.36
C ILE A 169 -0.23 8.10 1.45
N VAL A 170 0.12 7.64 2.64
CA VAL A 170 0.45 8.52 3.77
C VAL A 170 1.95 8.76 3.78
N LYS A 171 2.34 10.01 3.51
CA LYS A 171 3.73 10.45 3.50
C LYS A 171 4.06 11.12 4.81
N VAL A 172 5.05 10.61 5.52
CA VAL A 172 5.56 11.22 6.75
C VAL A 172 6.77 12.07 6.39
N ASP A 173 6.77 13.33 6.81
CA ASP A 173 7.87 14.25 6.50
C ASP A 173 9.06 14.00 7.43
N LEU A 174 10.04 13.29 6.88
CA LEU A 174 11.27 12.91 7.59
C LEU A 174 12.25 14.06 7.80
N LYS A 175 12.06 15.18 7.09
CA LYS A 175 12.99 16.30 7.08
C LYS A 175 12.54 17.45 7.97
N SER A 176 11.28 17.44 8.38
CA SER A 176 10.71 18.43 9.27
C SER A 176 11.20 18.22 10.69
N GLU A 177 11.55 19.29 11.39
CA GLU A 177 11.85 19.27 12.83
C GLU A 177 10.59 19.00 13.67
N LEU A 178 9.43 19.35 13.15
CA LEU A 178 8.13 19.12 13.76
C LEU A 178 7.46 17.88 13.16
N PHE A 179 6.66 17.19 13.96
CA PHE A 179 5.85 16.07 13.48
C PHE A 179 4.85 16.54 12.44
N SER A 180 5.01 16.07 11.19
CA SER A 180 4.13 16.37 10.06
C SER A 180 3.95 15.18 9.14
N TYR A 181 2.82 15.13 8.47
CA TYR A 181 2.49 14.11 7.46
C TYR A 181 1.56 14.71 6.40
N GLY A 182 1.44 14.04 5.27
CA GLY A 182 0.51 14.41 4.21
C GLY A 182 -0.08 13.19 3.54
N ILE A 183 -1.20 13.38 2.86
CA ILE A 183 -1.84 12.35 2.03
C ILE A 183 -1.52 12.62 0.57
N ASP A 184 -0.97 11.62 -0.11
CA ASP A 184 -0.74 11.65 -1.55
C ASP A 184 -2.05 11.33 -2.26
N GLU A 185 -2.77 12.39 -2.68
CA GLU A 185 -4.06 12.29 -3.35
C GLU A 185 -4.00 11.48 -4.66
N ARG A 186 -2.87 11.56 -5.38
CA ARG A 186 -2.68 10.78 -6.60
C ARG A 186 -2.55 9.29 -6.28
N ALA A 187 -1.73 8.96 -5.30
CA ALA A 187 -1.58 7.58 -4.84
C ALA A 187 -2.89 7.03 -4.27
N LEU A 188 -3.67 7.86 -3.57
CA LEU A 188 -5.00 7.49 -3.06
C LEU A 188 -5.99 7.22 -4.21
N ALA A 189 -6.01 8.06 -5.23
CA ALA A 189 -6.86 7.88 -6.41
C ALA A 189 -6.52 6.61 -7.19
N HIS A 190 -5.24 6.29 -7.34
CA HIS A 190 -4.78 5.07 -8.01
C HIS A 190 -4.98 3.79 -7.17
N ALA A 191 -5.25 3.90 -5.89
CA ALA A 191 -5.50 2.76 -5.02
C ALA A 191 -6.98 2.32 -4.99
N ARG A 192 -7.83 2.97 -5.77
CA ARG A 192 -9.28 2.68 -5.87
C ARG A 192 -9.57 1.46 -6.74
#